data_5b169ccdaf207695a9835b8960e27377
#
_entry.id   5b169ccdaf207695a9835b8960e27377
#
_cell.length_a   1.000
_cell.length_b   1.000
_cell.length_c   1.000
_cell.angle_alpha   90.00
_cell.angle_beta   90.00
_cell.angle_gamma   90.00
#
_symmetry.space_group_name_H-M   'P 1'
#
loop_
_entity.id
_entity.type
_entity.pdbx_description
1 polymer ?
#
loop_
_entity_poly.entity_id
_entity_poly.type
_entity_poly.pdbx_seq_one_letter_code
_entity_poly.pdbx_strand_id
1 'polypeptide(L)'
;MAGLDAFGTQLQRGDGASPGETFTPIASVSDITPPSLERETYDVSAHDSPDGWREFVGGLKDGGEVEIEINYDPREHDSLVDDFKDRSPRSYKIVWPDALGDWAFKAILTNFEPEAPHDDKLAASLTFKVSGKPVITTGA
;
A
#
# COMPACT_ATOMS: atom_id res chain seq x y z
N MET A 1 7.22 9.42 24.59
CA MET A 1 8.00 8.97 23.42
C MET A 1 7.68 9.84 22.23
N ALA A 2 8.68 10.45 21.63
CA ALA A 2 8.49 11.22 20.40
C ALA A 2 8.17 10.30 19.23
N GLY A 3 7.68 10.86 18.13
CA GLY A 3 7.42 10.11 16.92
C GLY A 3 8.68 9.54 16.27
N LEU A 4 8.49 8.66 15.33
CA LEU A 4 9.59 8.02 14.60
C LEU A 4 9.76 8.69 13.23
N ASP A 5 11.01 8.74 12.77
CA ASP A 5 11.32 9.29 11.46
C ASP A 5 10.95 8.29 10.37
N ALA A 6 10.26 8.76 9.33
CA ALA A 6 9.86 7.93 8.20
C ALA A 6 10.97 7.78 7.15
N PHE A 7 12.07 8.51 7.28
CA PHE A 7 13.16 8.45 6.31
C PHE A 7 13.74 7.04 6.24
N GLY A 8 13.90 6.51 5.04
CA GLY A 8 14.40 5.16 4.83
C GLY A 8 13.31 4.11 4.62
N THR A 9 12.04 4.50 4.69
CA THR A 9 10.94 3.61 4.34
C THR A 9 11.04 3.19 2.88
N GLN A 10 10.86 1.90 2.60
CA GLN A 10 10.96 1.35 1.25
C GLN A 10 9.67 0.69 0.83
N LEU A 11 9.31 0.84 -0.45
CA LEU A 11 8.31 -0.01 -1.08
C LEU A 11 9.05 -1.05 -1.92
N GLN A 12 8.83 -2.32 -1.66
CA GLN A 12 9.46 -3.42 -2.38
C GLN A 12 8.43 -4.13 -3.24
N ARG A 13 8.87 -4.56 -4.42
CA ARG A 13 8.05 -5.28 -5.39
C ARG A 13 8.45 -6.74 -5.44
N GLY A 14 7.48 -7.64 -5.35
CA GLY A 14 7.73 -9.07 -5.48
C GLY A 14 7.93 -9.48 -6.94
N ASP A 15 8.70 -10.55 -7.13
CA ASP A 15 8.98 -11.08 -8.49
C ASP A 15 7.91 -12.06 -8.99
N GLY A 16 6.92 -12.37 -8.14
CA GLY A 16 5.84 -13.29 -8.52
C GLY A 16 6.19 -14.76 -8.43
N ALA A 17 7.38 -15.11 -7.97
CA ALA A 17 7.80 -16.50 -7.85
C ALA A 17 7.07 -17.21 -6.70
N SER A 18 6.87 -18.51 -6.83
CA SER A 18 6.25 -19.34 -5.80
C SER A 18 6.88 -20.74 -5.82
N PRO A 19 7.37 -21.25 -4.68
CA PRO A 19 7.57 -20.54 -3.40
C PRO A 19 8.83 -19.68 -3.44
N GLY A 20 9.03 -18.87 -2.40
CA GLY A 20 10.28 -18.13 -2.26
C GLY A 20 10.37 -16.86 -3.10
N GLU A 21 9.29 -16.09 -3.11
CA GLU A 21 9.28 -14.80 -3.80
C GLU A 21 10.35 -13.86 -3.29
N THR A 22 11.08 -13.23 -4.21
CA THR A 22 12.11 -12.24 -3.88
C THR A 22 11.54 -10.84 -4.04
N PHE A 23 11.77 -10.00 -3.04
CA PHE A 23 11.33 -8.60 -3.05
C PHE A 23 12.51 -7.68 -3.34
N THR A 24 12.29 -6.75 -4.26
CA THR A 24 13.30 -5.77 -4.65
C THR A 24 12.78 -4.36 -4.40
N PRO A 25 13.54 -3.49 -3.72
CA PRO A 25 13.10 -2.12 -3.51
C PRO A 25 12.86 -1.38 -4.83
N ILE A 26 11.78 -0.59 -4.88
CA ILE A 26 11.55 0.31 -5.99
C ILE A 26 12.44 1.53 -5.79
N ALA A 27 13.22 1.85 -6.82
CA ALA A 27 14.18 2.94 -6.74
C ALA A 27 13.50 4.32 -6.75
N SER A 28 14.16 5.29 -6.13
CA SER A 28 13.81 6.72 -6.21
C SER A 28 12.39 7.06 -5.78
N VAL A 29 11.86 6.33 -4.81
CA VAL A 29 10.57 6.65 -4.20
C VAL A 29 10.73 7.85 -3.28
N SER A 30 9.95 8.91 -3.51
CA SER A 30 10.01 10.12 -2.69
C SER A 30 8.97 10.13 -1.57
N ASP A 31 7.75 9.69 -1.85
CA ASP A 31 6.68 9.63 -0.86
C ASP A 31 5.95 8.31 -0.93
N ILE A 32 5.53 7.80 0.22
CA ILE A 32 4.73 6.58 0.33
C ILE A 32 3.55 6.86 1.25
N THR A 33 2.33 6.57 0.77
CA THR A 33 1.14 6.57 1.60
C THR A 33 0.75 5.11 1.84
N PRO A 34 0.97 4.57 3.05
CA PRO A 34 0.69 3.16 3.34
C PRO A 34 -0.79 2.81 3.27
N PRO A 35 -1.13 1.51 3.27
CA PRO A 35 -2.53 1.08 3.27
C PRO A 35 -3.30 1.64 4.47
N SER A 36 -4.53 2.06 4.21
CA SER A 36 -5.43 2.53 5.25
C SER A 36 -6.42 1.42 5.57
N LEU A 37 -6.35 0.90 6.79
CA LEU A 37 -7.19 -0.22 7.20
C LEU A 37 -8.56 0.31 7.63
N GLU A 38 -9.59 -0.15 6.96
CA GLU A 38 -10.97 0.26 7.24
C GLU A 38 -11.86 -0.96 7.43
N ARG A 39 -12.94 -0.78 8.17
CA ARG A 39 -13.94 -1.81 8.38
C ARG A 39 -15.32 -1.21 8.18
N GLU A 40 -16.15 -1.92 7.43
CA GLU A 40 -17.56 -1.57 7.32
C GLU A 40 -18.27 -1.93 8.63
N THR A 41 -19.28 -1.14 8.97
CA THR A 41 -20.14 -1.42 10.12
C THR A 41 -21.60 -1.39 9.66
N TYR A 42 -22.40 -2.26 10.26
CA TYR A 42 -23.84 -2.32 9.99
C TYR A 42 -24.60 -1.98 11.25
N ASP A 43 -25.57 -1.08 11.14
CA ASP A 43 -26.43 -0.68 12.25
C ASP A 43 -27.46 -1.80 12.49
N VAL A 44 -27.38 -2.41 13.65
CA VAL A 44 -28.30 -3.48 14.07
C VAL A 44 -29.16 -3.03 15.26
N SER A 45 -29.25 -1.71 15.48
CA SER A 45 -30.05 -1.15 16.57
C SER A 45 -31.51 -1.52 16.44
N ALA A 46 -32.18 -1.77 17.57
CA ALA A 46 -33.58 -2.14 17.64
C ALA A 46 -34.28 -1.39 18.78
N HIS A 47 -35.58 -1.52 18.88
CA HIS A 47 -36.31 -0.85 19.93
C HIS A 47 -35.89 -1.29 21.33
N ASP A 48 -35.33 -2.49 21.45
CA ASP A 48 -34.87 -3.04 22.73
C ASP A 48 -33.37 -2.85 22.94
N SER A 49 -32.69 -2.02 22.12
CA SER A 49 -31.28 -1.70 22.35
C SER A 49 -31.10 -1.03 23.72
N PRO A 50 -30.13 -1.51 24.54
CA PRO A 50 -29.97 -1.03 25.90
C PRO A 50 -29.86 0.47 26.02
N ASP A 51 -30.67 1.06 26.87
CA ASP A 51 -30.68 2.52 27.17
C ASP A 51 -30.80 3.41 25.92
N GLY A 52 -31.35 2.89 24.84
CA GLY A 52 -31.49 3.65 23.59
C GLY A 52 -30.22 3.89 22.82
N TRP A 53 -29.15 3.17 23.12
CA TRP A 53 -27.89 3.31 22.42
C TRP A 53 -27.92 2.56 21.09
N ARG A 54 -27.22 3.12 20.09
CA ARG A 54 -27.06 2.46 18.80
C ARG A 54 -26.10 1.28 18.92
N GLU A 55 -26.40 0.22 18.20
CA GLU A 55 -25.56 -0.97 18.16
C GLU A 55 -25.12 -1.27 16.74
N PHE A 56 -23.87 -1.69 16.58
CA PHE A 56 -23.26 -1.95 15.27
C PHE A 56 -22.58 -3.30 15.26
N VAL A 57 -22.58 -3.93 14.06
CA VAL A 57 -21.82 -5.16 13.81
C VAL A 57 -20.74 -4.85 12.81
N GLY A 58 -19.51 -5.35 13.05
CA GLY A 58 -18.42 -5.19 12.13
C GLY A 58 -18.58 -6.06 10.90
N GLY A 59 -18.39 -5.47 9.71
CA GLY A 59 -18.48 -6.15 8.45
C GLY A 59 -17.10 -6.42 7.84
N LEU A 60 -17.03 -6.38 6.52
CA LEU A 60 -15.80 -6.63 5.79
C LEU A 60 -14.77 -5.56 6.05
N LYS A 61 -13.50 -5.98 6.04
CA LYS A 61 -12.35 -5.08 6.16
C LYS A 61 -11.81 -4.75 4.78
N ASP A 62 -11.29 -3.55 4.63
CA ASP A 62 -10.69 -3.10 3.39
C ASP A 62 -9.29 -2.56 3.70
N GLY A 63 -8.30 -3.01 2.93
CA GLY A 63 -6.93 -2.51 3.05
C GLY A 63 -6.72 -1.15 2.38
N GLY A 64 -7.72 -0.65 1.68
CA GLY A 64 -7.65 0.67 1.06
C GLY A 64 -6.72 0.72 -0.14
N GLU A 65 -6.03 1.84 -0.28
CA GLU A 65 -5.12 2.09 -1.39
C GLU A 65 -3.76 2.50 -0.88
N VAL A 66 -2.73 2.18 -1.66
CA VAL A 66 -1.35 2.63 -1.42
C VAL A 66 -1.01 3.60 -2.53
N GLU A 67 -0.48 4.77 -2.16
CA GLU A 67 -0.02 5.76 -3.12
C GLU A 67 1.46 5.98 -2.94
N ILE A 68 2.17 6.10 -4.06
CA ILE A 68 3.59 6.45 -4.04
C ILE A 68 3.89 7.53 -5.08
N GLU A 69 4.90 8.33 -4.78
CA GLU A 69 5.50 9.24 -5.74
C GLU A 69 6.95 8.81 -5.97
N ILE A 70 7.37 8.80 -7.21
CA ILE A 70 8.72 8.43 -7.61
C ILE A 70 9.35 9.53 -8.44
N ASN A 71 10.68 9.61 -8.38
CA ASN A 71 11.46 10.34 -9.37
C ASN A 71 11.60 9.39 -10.55
N TYR A 72 10.80 9.61 -11.59
CA TYR A 72 10.60 8.63 -12.65
C TYR A 72 11.85 8.47 -13.50
N ASP A 73 12.31 7.23 -13.65
CA ASP A 73 13.36 6.85 -14.57
C ASP A 73 12.87 5.64 -15.38
N PRO A 74 12.56 5.81 -16.67
CA PRO A 74 12.04 4.70 -17.48
C PRO A 74 12.93 3.45 -17.46
N ARG A 75 14.24 3.62 -17.30
CA ARG A 75 15.16 2.48 -17.25
C ARG A 75 14.97 1.61 -16.02
N GLU A 76 14.45 2.18 -14.93
CA GLU A 76 14.24 1.46 -13.66
C GLU A 76 12.78 1.16 -13.37
N HIS A 77 11.86 1.99 -13.86
CA HIS A 77 10.46 1.93 -13.45
C HIS A 77 9.51 1.36 -14.49
N ASP A 78 9.95 1.12 -15.71
CA ASP A 78 9.02 0.61 -16.76
C ASP A 78 8.48 -0.79 -16.46
N SER A 79 9.13 -1.55 -15.59
CA SER A 79 8.58 -2.82 -15.11
C SER A 79 7.26 -2.64 -14.36
N LEU A 80 7.03 -1.48 -13.78
CA LEU A 80 5.76 -1.16 -13.11
C LEU A 80 4.61 -1.02 -14.10
N VAL A 81 4.89 -0.66 -15.35
CA VAL A 81 3.88 -0.63 -16.41
C VAL A 81 3.37 -2.03 -16.69
N ASP A 82 4.24 -3.03 -16.59
CA ASP A 82 3.84 -4.43 -16.72
C ASP A 82 2.89 -4.83 -15.58
N ASP A 83 3.13 -4.32 -14.37
CA ASP A 83 2.23 -4.54 -13.24
C ASP A 83 0.87 -3.89 -13.49
N PHE A 84 0.83 -2.73 -14.13
CA PHE A 84 -0.42 -2.09 -14.49
C PHE A 84 -1.23 -2.92 -15.50
N LYS A 85 -0.57 -3.62 -16.39
CA LYS A 85 -1.23 -4.49 -17.37
C LYS A 85 -1.70 -5.81 -16.75
N ASP A 86 -1.16 -6.18 -15.60
CA ASP A 86 -1.51 -7.42 -14.93
C ASP A 86 -2.83 -7.24 -14.17
N ARG A 87 -3.79 -8.11 -14.46
CA ARG A 87 -5.12 -8.08 -13.84
C ARG A 87 -5.15 -8.77 -12.49
N SER A 88 -4.12 -9.55 -12.17
CA SER A 88 -4.03 -10.28 -10.91
C SER A 88 -3.26 -9.47 -9.88
N PRO A 89 -3.63 -9.55 -8.59
CA PRO A 89 -2.86 -8.88 -7.55
C PRO A 89 -1.43 -9.38 -7.49
N ARG A 90 -0.50 -8.45 -7.31
CA ARG A 90 0.92 -8.73 -7.16
C ARG A 90 1.37 -8.41 -5.75
N SER A 91 2.36 -9.14 -5.26
CA SER A 91 2.85 -8.94 -3.89
C SER A 91 3.77 -7.73 -3.82
N TYR A 92 3.55 -6.90 -2.80
CA TYR A 92 4.37 -5.75 -2.47
C TYR A 92 4.63 -5.75 -0.98
N LYS A 93 5.63 -5.01 -0.56
CA LYS A 93 6.01 -4.92 0.85
C LYS A 93 6.48 -3.51 1.16
N ILE A 94 5.94 -2.92 2.22
CA ILE A 94 6.45 -1.66 2.76
C ILE A 94 7.35 -2.04 3.94
N VAL A 95 8.61 -1.65 3.86
CA VAL A 95 9.60 -1.93 4.91
C VAL A 95 9.89 -0.63 5.65
N TRP A 96 9.60 -0.64 6.95
CA TRP A 96 9.85 0.52 7.80
C TRP A 96 11.35 0.67 8.06
N PRO A 97 11.83 1.90 8.32
CA PRO A 97 13.24 2.10 8.60
C PRO A 97 13.66 1.49 9.94
N ASP A 98 14.96 1.29 10.11
CA ASP A 98 15.57 0.83 11.38
C ASP A 98 15.03 -0.51 11.88
N ALA A 99 14.69 -1.42 10.97
CA ALA A 99 14.19 -2.75 11.29
C ALA A 99 12.94 -2.75 12.17
N LEU A 100 12.08 -1.75 12.02
CA LEU A 100 10.84 -1.64 12.79
C LEU A 100 9.78 -2.65 12.36
N GLY A 101 9.97 -3.32 11.23
CA GLY A 101 9.03 -4.29 10.72
C GLY A 101 8.63 -3.98 9.29
N ASP A 102 7.63 -4.72 8.81
CA ASP A 102 7.12 -4.51 7.45
C ASP A 102 5.64 -4.84 7.34
N TRP A 103 5.03 -4.34 6.28
CA TRP A 103 3.67 -4.66 5.88
C TRP A 103 3.71 -5.28 4.50
N ALA A 104 3.38 -6.57 4.40
CA ALA A 104 3.28 -7.27 3.13
C ALA A 104 1.81 -7.32 2.70
N PHE A 105 1.55 -7.07 1.43
CA PHE A 105 0.19 -7.07 0.91
C PHE A 105 0.19 -7.41 -0.57
N LYS A 106 -0.98 -7.77 -1.08
CA LYS A 106 -1.19 -7.94 -2.52
C LYS A 106 -2.01 -6.78 -3.03
N ALA A 107 -1.66 -6.27 -4.18
CA ALA A 107 -2.34 -5.11 -4.75
C ALA A 107 -2.33 -5.13 -6.27
N ILE A 108 -3.28 -4.40 -6.83
CA ILE A 108 -3.37 -4.17 -8.27
C ILE A 108 -3.01 -2.72 -8.52
N LEU A 109 -2.07 -2.48 -9.44
CA LEU A 109 -1.73 -1.11 -9.84
C LEU A 109 -2.87 -0.55 -10.69
N THR A 110 -3.55 0.46 -10.18
CA THR A 110 -4.73 1.04 -10.81
C THR A 110 -4.45 2.32 -11.56
N ASN A 111 -3.38 3.02 -11.21
CA ASN A 111 -3.04 4.29 -11.84
C ASN A 111 -1.53 4.47 -11.89
N PHE A 112 -1.03 4.88 -13.05
CA PHE A 112 0.36 5.23 -13.26
C PHE A 112 0.37 6.54 -14.04
N GLU A 113 0.67 7.63 -13.36
CA GLU A 113 0.55 8.97 -13.92
C GLU A 113 1.91 9.68 -13.93
N PRO A 114 2.62 9.68 -15.06
CA PRO A 114 3.89 10.41 -15.16
C PRO A 114 3.67 11.89 -15.42
N GLU A 115 4.59 12.72 -14.94
CA GLU A 115 4.61 14.16 -15.18
C GLU A 115 6.00 14.60 -15.62
N ALA A 116 6.05 15.46 -16.61
CA ALA A 116 7.30 15.96 -17.17
C ALA A 116 7.24 17.48 -17.29
N PRO A 117 7.23 18.22 -16.15
CA PRO A 117 7.21 19.68 -16.20
C PRO A 117 8.52 20.23 -16.78
N HIS A 118 8.44 21.38 -17.45
CA HIS A 118 9.63 21.93 -18.11
C HIS A 118 10.64 22.54 -17.14
N ASP A 119 10.21 22.87 -15.93
CA ASP A 119 11.05 23.53 -14.92
C ASP A 119 11.27 22.69 -13.66
N ASP A 120 10.99 21.40 -13.70
CA ASP A 120 11.13 20.49 -12.57
C ASP A 120 11.51 19.10 -13.06
N LYS A 121 11.73 18.19 -12.12
CA LYS A 121 12.14 16.81 -12.39
C LYS A 121 11.03 15.99 -13.01
N LEU A 122 11.41 14.94 -13.72
CA LEU A 122 10.48 13.92 -14.19
C LEU A 122 9.99 13.11 -12.99
N ALA A 123 8.69 13.00 -12.82
CA ALA A 123 8.06 12.35 -11.69
C ALA A 123 6.91 11.48 -12.13
N ALA A 124 6.48 10.55 -11.27
CA ALA A 124 5.28 9.77 -11.51
C ALA A 124 4.56 9.48 -10.19
N SER A 125 3.23 9.44 -10.26
CA SER A 125 2.38 9.05 -9.15
C SER A 125 1.74 7.71 -9.47
N LEU A 126 1.80 6.77 -8.53
CA LEU A 126 1.26 5.44 -8.68
C LEU A 126 0.25 5.16 -7.58
N THR A 127 -0.88 4.53 -7.95
CA THR A 127 -1.91 4.13 -7.00
C THR A 127 -2.14 2.63 -7.12
N PHE A 128 -2.11 1.93 -5.98
CA PHE A 128 -2.34 0.50 -5.89
C PHE A 128 -3.57 0.24 -5.04
N LYS A 129 -4.48 -0.62 -5.51
CA LYS A 129 -5.63 -1.05 -4.70
C LYS A 129 -5.27 -2.36 -3.99
N VAL A 130 -5.29 -2.34 -2.68
CA VAL A 130 -4.96 -3.50 -1.86
C VAL A 130 -6.07 -4.55 -1.99
N SER A 131 -5.68 -5.80 -2.24
CA SER A 131 -6.60 -6.92 -2.34
C SER A 131 -6.29 -7.94 -1.25
N GLY A 132 -7.28 -8.27 -0.45
CA GLY A 132 -7.13 -9.26 0.61
C GLY A 132 -6.51 -8.69 1.89
N LYS A 133 -6.02 -9.58 2.74
CA LYS A 133 -5.52 -9.24 4.07
C LYS A 133 -4.04 -8.87 4.03
N PRO A 134 -3.65 -7.66 4.46
CA PRO A 134 -2.24 -7.34 4.66
C PRO A 134 -1.64 -8.17 5.80
N VAL A 135 -0.38 -8.55 5.65
CA VAL A 135 0.38 -9.24 6.70
C VAL A 135 1.32 -8.22 7.34
N ILE A 136 1.07 -7.95 8.62
CA ILE A 136 1.82 -6.96 9.37
C ILE A 136 2.82 -7.69 10.26
N THR A 137 4.11 -7.42 10.07
CA THR A 137 5.18 -8.02 10.87
C THR A 137 5.88 -6.92 11.65
N THR A 138 5.94 -7.07 12.97
CA THR A 138 6.63 -6.12 13.84
C THR A 138 8.09 -6.54 13.95
N GLY A 139 8.98 -5.56 13.80
CA GLY A 139 10.41 -5.79 13.96
C GLY A 139 10.82 -6.04 15.41
N ALA A 140 12.00 -6.59 15.56
CA ALA A 140 12.55 -6.85 16.87
C ALA A 140 13.07 -5.58 17.55
#